data_1041b40ee68b79485500f0a213be1b72
#
_entry.id   1041b40ee68b79485500f0a213be1b72
#
_cell.length_a   1.000
_cell.length_b   1.000
_cell.length_c   1.000
_cell.angle_alpha   90.00
_cell.angle_beta   90.00
_cell.angle_gamma   90.00
#
_symmetry.space_group_name_H-M   'P 1'
#
loop_
_entity.id
_entity.type
_entity.pdbx_description
1 polymer ?
#
loop_
_entity_poly.entity_id
_entity_poly.type
_entity_poly.pdbx_seq_one_letter_code
_entity_poly.pdbx_strand_id
1 'polypeptide(L)'
;MRRTMVLALAGALLLWLAPAAPAQISVGGPKPLATNATNWDGLSIDLMSVERKGSVLTVKWAVRNTGAKQARAQFGMTGRDQTTYVLDEESGTKYYALTDKEKNTLASEHVYIGSDTYGIDDPIEPGATSRYWMKYPAPPPAVKAINVFFSKTEPFEGVAITDK
;
A
#
# COMPACT_ATOMS: atom_id res chain seq x y z
N MET A 1 -35.57 78.26 -9.46
CA MET A 1 -35.37 77.17 -10.38
C MET A 1 -34.25 76.28 -9.79
N ARG A 2 -34.64 75.17 -9.17
CA ARG A 2 -33.70 74.20 -8.61
C ARG A 2 -33.80 72.93 -9.43
N ARG A 3 -32.70 72.51 -10.10
CA ARG A 3 -32.61 71.30 -10.88
C ARG A 3 -32.08 70.22 -9.97
N THR A 4 -32.87 69.20 -9.69
CA THR A 4 -32.50 67.99 -8.94
C THR A 4 -31.87 67.00 -9.92
N MET A 5 -30.61 66.59 -9.65
CA MET A 5 -29.85 65.64 -10.42
C MET A 5 -30.01 64.26 -9.74
N VAL A 6 -30.64 63.30 -10.44
CA VAL A 6 -30.81 61.92 -9.94
C VAL A 6 -29.62 61.12 -10.46
N LEU A 7 -28.76 60.64 -9.57
CA LEU A 7 -27.69 59.69 -9.87
C LEU A 7 -28.26 58.26 -9.79
N ALA A 8 -28.24 57.59 -10.92
CA ALA A 8 -28.54 56.15 -10.99
C ALA A 8 -27.24 55.35 -10.74
N LEU A 9 -27.18 54.64 -9.61
CA LEU A 9 -26.12 53.65 -9.33
C LEU A 9 -26.46 52.33 -10.05
N ALA A 10 -25.71 51.99 -11.09
CA ALA A 10 -25.75 50.67 -11.70
C ALA A 10 -24.80 49.72 -10.93
N GLY A 11 -25.35 48.85 -10.12
CA GLY A 11 -24.59 47.80 -9.43
C GLY A 11 -24.30 46.61 -10.38
N ALA A 12 -23.04 46.43 -10.76
CA ALA A 12 -22.59 45.26 -11.50
C ALA A 12 -22.41 44.07 -10.57
N LEU A 13 -23.30 43.09 -10.67
CA LEU A 13 -23.17 41.81 -9.98
C LEU A 13 -22.13 40.95 -10.71
N LEU A 14 -20.90 40.87 -10.19
CA LEU A 14 -19.87 39.93 -10.64
C LEU A 14 -20.18 38.55 -10.07
N LEU A 15 -20.79 37.69 -10.90
CA LEU A 15 -20.89 36.25 -10.62
C LEU A 15 -19.49 35.61 -10.72
N TRP A 16 -18.93 35.27 -9.59
CA TRP A 16 -17.74 34.42 -9.52
C TRP A 16 -18.13 32.98 -9.87
N LEU A 17 -17.83 32.54 -11.11
CA LEU A 17 -17.85 31.14 -11.47
C LEU A 17 -16.64 30.48 -10.80
N ALA A 18 -16.88 29.75 -9.69
CA ALA A 18 -15.86 28.86 -9.11
C ALA A 18 -15.54 27.75 -10.13
N PRO A 19 -14.26 27.49 -10.44
CA PRO A 19 -13.91 26.35 -11.28
C PRO A 19 -14.36 25.06 -10.59
N ALA A 20 -15.18 24.28 -11.29
CA ALA A 20 -15.57 22.95 -10.85
C ALA A 20 -14.29 22.08 -10.73
N ALA A 21 -13.97 21.64 -9.53
CA ALA A 21 -12.89 20.68 -9.33
C ALA A 21 -13.18 19.43 -10.19
N PRO A 22 -12.19 18.91 -10.94
CA PRO A 22 -12.39 17.70 -11.72
C PRO A 22 -12.80 16.57 -10.76
N ALA A 23 -13.97 15.98 -11.04
CA ALA A 23 -14.40 14.79 -10.32
C ALA A 23 -13.35 13.69 -10.53
N GLN A 24 -12.65 13.32 -9.47
CA GLN A 24 -11.77 12.16 -9.50
C GLN A 24 -12.64 10.93 -9.74
N ILE A 25 -12.57 10.41 -10.97
CA ILE A 25 -13.16 9.11 -11.30
C ILE A 25 -12.31 8.09 -10.54
N SER A 26 -12.80 7.67 -9.38
CA SER A 26 -12.28 6.51 -8.68
C SER A 26 -12.55 5.29 -9.55
N VAL A 27 -11.57 4.91 -10.36
CA VAL A 27 -11.61 3.63 -11.07
C VAL A 27 -11.57 2.55 -10.00
N GLY A 28 -12.72 1.92 -9.73
CA GLY A 28 -12.93 0.97 -8.65
C GLY A 28 -12.04 -0.28 -8.80
N GLY A 29 -10.83 -0.19 -8.29
CA GLY A 29 -10.00 -1.37 -8.01
C GLY A 29 -10.55 -2.13 -6.80
N PRO A 30 -10.13 -3.39 -6.57
CA PRO A 30 -10.54 -4.15 -5.40
C PRO A 30 -10.21 -3.36 -4.12
N LYS A 31 -11.19 -3.30 -3.22
CA LYS A 31 -11.04 -2.60 -1.93
C LYS A 31 -9.95 -3.31 -1.10
N PRO A 32 -9.01 -2.59 -0.50
CA PRO A 32 -8.02 -3.18 0.41
C PRO A 32 -8.70 -3.75 1.66
N LEU A 33 -8.10 -4.80 2.23
CA LEU A 33 -8.49 -5.36 3.53
C LEU A 33 -8.20 -4.36 4.65
N ALA A 34 -7.04 -3.70 4.57
CA ALA A 34 -6.61 -2.67 5.50
C ALA A 34 -5.59 -1.73 4.83
N THR A 35 -5.41 -0.53 5.39
CA THR A 35 -4.43 0.47 4.94
C THR A 35 -3.68 1.02 6.12
N ASN A 36 -2.34 1.05 6.05
CA ASN A 36 -1.48 1.67 7.04
C ASN A 36 -0.63 2.78 6.40
N ALA A 37 -0.38 3.84 7.16
CA ALA A 37 0.68 4.79 6.85
C ALA A 37 2.04 4.11 6.98
N THR A 38 3.05 4.64 6.29
CA THR A 38 4.43 4.17 6.40
C THR A 38 5.31 5.25 7.00
N ASN A 39 6.49 4.85 7.51
CA ASN A 39 7.55 5.79 7.89
C ASN A 39 8.41 6.24 6.68
N TRP A 40 7.97 5.97 5.45
CA TRP A 40 8.48 6.59 4.23
C TRP A 40 7.62 7.80 3.89
N ASP A 41 8.27 8.91 3.58
CA ASP A 41 7.55 10.15 3.25
C ASP A 41 6.57 9.96 2.09
N GLY A 42 5.31 10.29 2.33
CA GLY A 42 4.25 10.28 1.32
C GLY A 42 3.76 8.90 0.89
N LEU A 43 4.28 7.80 1.44
CA LEU A 43 3.81 6.46 1.09
C LEU A 43 2.78 5.92 2.09
N SER A 44 1.80 5.19 1.56
CA SER A 44 0.87 4.35 2.30
C SER A 44 0.82 2.96 1.70
N ILE A 45 0.56 1.95 2.54
CA ILE A 45 0.48 0.55 2.12
C ILE A 45 -0.94 0.03 2.30
N ASP A 46 -1.47 -0.59 1.26
CA ASP A 46 -2.77 -1.25 1.22
C ASP A 46 -2.57 -2.75 1.21
N LEU A 47 -3.03 -3.47 2.22
CA LEU A 47 -3.07 -4.92 2.20
C LEU A 47 -4.28 -5.36 1.36
N MET A 48 -4.04 -6.06 0.26
CA MET A 48 -5.07 -6.41 -0.72
C MET A 48 -5.68 -7.79 -0.51
N SER A 49 -4.85 -8.79 -0.22
CA SER A 49 -5.34 -10.14 0.07
C SER A 49 -4.32 -10.99 0.82
N VAL A 50 -4.85 -11.95 1.60
CA VAL A 50 -4.11 -13.03 2.25
C VAL A 50 -4.82 -14.33 1.90
N GLU A 51 -4.25 -15.10 0.99
CA GLU A 51 -4.88 -16.25 0.36
C GLU A 51 -4.07 -17.52 0.60
N ARG A 52 -4.70 -18.57 1.17
CA ARG A 52 -4.10 -19.88 1.35
C ARG A 52 -4.61 -20.86 0.29
N LYS A 53 -3.67 -21.51 -0.40
CA LYS A 53 -3.95 -22.59 -1.33
C LYS A 53 -2.99 -23.75 -1.08
N GLY A 54 -3.51 -24.84 -0.52
CA GLY A 54 -2.69 -25.98 -0.09
C GLY A 54 -1.64 -25.53 0.96
N SER A 55 -0.38 -25.81 0.70
CA SER A 55 0.74 -25.48 1.60
C SER A 55 1.32 -24.06 1.39
N VAL A 56 0.70 -23.22 0.56
CA VAL A 56 1.19 -21.90 0.21
C VAL A 56 0.22 -20.82 0.65
N LEU A 57 0.74 -19.81 1.35
CA LEU A 57 0.05 -18.57 1.64
C LEU A 57 0.58 -17.47 0.69
N THR A 58 -0.31 -16.77 0.00
CA THR A 58 0.05 -15.63 -0.84
C THR A 58 -0.49 -14.35 -0.24
N VAL A 59 0.39 -13.41 0.03
CA VAL A 59 0.05 -12.05 0.46
C VAL A 59 0.22 -11.11 -0.71
N LYS A 60 -0.78 -10.26 -0.96
CA LYS A 60 -0.74 -9.20 -1.98
C LYS A 60 -0.96 -7.86 -1.33
N TRP A 61 -0.19 -6.88 -1.75
CA TRP A 61 -0.32 -5.51 -1.28
C TRP A 61 -0.03 -4.50 -2.39
N ALA A 62 -0.40 -3.26 -2.13
CA ALA A 62 -0.06 -2.13 -2.97
C ALA A 62 0.56 -1.01 -2.14
N VAL A 63 1.45 -0.24 -2.72
CA VAL A 63 1.99 0.98 -2.12
C VAL A 63 1.57 2.16 -2.98
N ARG A 64 0.96 3.15 -2.35
CA ARG A 64 0.53 4.39 -3.01
C ARG A 64 1.42 5.54 -2.57
N ASN A 65 1.89 6.31 -3.53
CA ASN A 65 2.54 7.59 -3.26
C ASN A 65 1.51 8.73 -3.30
N THR A 66 1.15 9.23 -2.13
CA THR A 66 0.25 10.39 -1.97
C THR A 66 1.03 11.68 -1.73
N GLY A 67 2.36 11.62 -1.70
CA GLY A 67 3.26 12.76 -1.58
C GLY A 67 3.45 13.52 -2.89
N ALA A 68 4.15 14.65 -2.81
CA ALA A 68 4.44 15.52 -3.96
C ALA A 68 5.76 15.17 -4.67
N LYS A 69 6.54 14.21 -4.16
CA LYS A 69 7.83 13.80 -4.70
C LYS A 69 7.86 12.28 -4.90
N GLN A 70 8.72 11.82 -5.82
CA GLN A 70 9.06 10.41 -5.91
C GLN A 70 9.55 9.90 -4.54
N ALA A 71 9.04 8.77 -4.12
CA ALA A 71 9.43 8.11 -2.88
C ALA A 71 9.82 6.65 -3.18
N ARG A 72 10.62 6.05 -2.30
CA ARG A 72 11.15 4.71 -2.49
C ARG A 72 10.59 3.75 -1.44
N ALA A 73 9.95 2.67 -1.89
CA ALA A 73 9.50 1.59 -1.03
C ALA A 73 10.54 0.45 -1.02
N GLN A 74 10.97 0.04 0.18
CA GLN A 74 11.98 -1.01 0.35
C GLN A 74 11.45 -2.11 1.28
N PHE A 75 11.37 -3.34 0.78
CA PHE A 75 10.93 -4.51 1.54
C PHE A 75 12.03 -5.56 1.57
N GLY A 76 12.72 -5.70 2.71
CA GLY A 76 13.70 -6.77 2.92
C GLY A 76 13.01 -8.13 3.00
N MET A 77 13.35 -9.06 2.10
CA MET A 77 12.69 -10.37 1.97
C MET A 77 13.58 -11.52 2.43
N THR A 78 14.88 -11.40 2.26
CA THR A 78 15.86 -12.43 2.66
C THR A 78 17.11 -11.78 3.21
N GLY A 79 17.97 -12.56 3.86
CA GLY A 79 19.24 -12.09 4.39
C GLY A 79 19.14 -11.53 5.81
N ARG A 80 20.03 -10.60 6.12
CA ARG A 80 20.17 -10.05 7.48
C ARG A 80 18.96 -9.24 7.91
N ASP A 81 18.32 -8.52 6.98
CA ASP A 81 17.23 -7.58 7.25
C ASP A 81 15.88 -8.12 6.71
N GLN A 82 15.51 -9.33 7.10
CA GLN A 82 14.20 -9.91 6.81
C GLN A 82 13.12 -9.18 7.62
N THR A 83 12.61 -8.09 7.05
CA THR A 83 11.60 -7.24 7.69
C THR A 83 10.19 -7.49 7.19
N THR A 84 10.04 -8.40 6.20
CA THR A 84 8.76 -8.78 5.62
C THR A 84 8.48 -10.25 5.92
N TYR A 85 7.51 -10.51 6.81
CA TYR A 85 7.12 -11.85 7.26
C TYR A 85 5.66 -11.86 7.69
N VAL A 86 5.10 -13.04 7.88
CA VAL A 86 3.81 -13.23 8.52
C VAL A 86 3.97 -13.96 9.84
N LEU A 87 3.12 -13.68 10.82
CA LEU A 87 3.17 -14.21 12.17
C LEU A 87 1.83 -14.83 12.53
N ASP A 88 1.85 -16.09 12.90
CA ASP A 88 0.79 -16.71 13.68
C ASP A 88 1.01 -16.34 15.16
N GLU A 89 0.18 -15.44 15.65
CA GLU A 89 0.33 -14.88 17.00
C GLU A 89 0.08 -15.93 18.10
N GLU A 90 -0.87 -16.83 17.88
CA GLU A 90 -1.22 -17.86 18.86
C GLU A 90 -0.06 -18.82 19.14
N SER A 91 0.61 -19.28 18.07
CA SER A 91 1.78 -20.17 18.21
C SER A 91 3.11 -19.43 18.33
N GLY A 92 3.15 -18.10 18.07
CA GLY A 92 4.37 -17.32 17.98
C GLY A 92 5.23 -17.67 16.75
N THR A 93 4.69 -18.40 15.78
CA THR A 93 5.43 -18.89 14.61
C THR A 93 5.53 -17.81 13.53
N LYS A 94 6.77 -17.47 13.14
CA LYS A 94 7.05 -16.60 12.00
C LYS A 94 7.25 -17.43 10.74
N TYR A 95 6.59 -16.99 9.67
CA TYR A 95 6.75 -17.55 8.33
C TYR A 95 7.45 -16.54 7.45
N TYR A 96 8.59 -16.94 6.89
CA TYR A 96 9.37 -16.14 5.96
C TYR A 96 9.07 -16.55 4.52
N ALA A 97 9.47 -15.69 3.57
CA ALA A 97 9.22 -15.92 2.16
C ALA A 97 9.73 -17.29 1.68
N LEU A 98 8.93 -17.96 0.86
CA LEU A 98 9.34 -19.19 0.17
C LEU A 98 10.40 -18.87 -0.89
N THR A 99 11.31 -19.82 -1.09
CA THR A 99 12.27 -19.80 -2.19
C THR A 99 12.07 -20.99 -3.13
N ASP A 100 12.47 -20.84 -4.38
CA ASP A 100 12.54 -21.93 -5.35
C ASP A 100 13.81 -22.80 -5.13
N LYS A 101 14.04 -23.75 -6.03
CA LYS A 101 15.20 -24.66 -5.97
C LYS A 101 16.52 -23.93 -6.17
N GLU A 102 16.51 -22.84 -6.91
CA GLU A 102 17.65 -21.95 -7.16
C GLU A 102 17.86 -20.92 -6.05
N LYS A 103 17.04 -20.98 -4.97
CA LYS A 103 17.01 -20.06 -3.82
C LYS A 103 16.50 -18.64 -4.16
N ASN A 104 15.81 -18.47 -5.30
CA ASN A 104 15.12 -17.20 -5.58
C ASN A 104 13.86 -17.08 -4.74
N THR A 105 13.61 -15.93 -4.18
CA THR A 105 12.40 -15.65 -3.40
C THR A 105 11.16 -15.69 -4.31
N LEU A 106 10.11 -16.37 -3.88
CA LEU A 106 8.83 -16.40 -4.60
C LEU A 106 8.02 -15.15 -4.28
N ALA A 107 8.37 -14.05 -4.95
CA ALA A 107 7.79 -12.72 -4.77
C ALA A 107 7.75 -11.95 -6.10
N SER A 108 7.21 -10.72 -6.04
CA SER A 108 7.38 -9.72 -7.10
C SER A 108 8.85 -9.52 -7.42
N GLU A 109 9.12 -8.89 -8.57
CA GLU A 109 10.49 -8.55 -8.96
C GLU A 109 11.25 -7.91 -7.79
N HIS A 110 12.46 -8.39 -7.56
CA HIS A 110 13.29 -7.99 -6.43
C HIS A 110 14.74 -7.85 -6.87
N VAL A 111 15.46 -7.01 -6.14
CA VAL A 111 16.84 -6.66 -6.40
C VAL A 111 17.69 -6.84 -5.14
N TYR A 112 18.99 -6.77 -5.29
CA TYR A 112 19.92 -6.72 -4.19
C TYR A 112 19.94 -5.29 -3.60
N ILE A 113 19.51 -5.15 -2.34
CA ILE A 113 19.35 -3.84 -1.69
C ILE A 113 20.40 -3.53 -0.60
N GLY A 114 21.44 -4.31 -0.53
CA GLY A 114 22.55 -4.10 0.42
C GLY A 114 23.34 -5.37 0.71
N SER A 115 24.32 -5.27 1.59
CA SER A 115 25.19 -6.41 1.92
C SER A 115 24.37 -7.56 2.52
N ASP A 116 24.05 -8.58 1.75
CA ASP A 116 23.32 -9.80 2.14
C ASP A 116 21.78 -9.67 2.21
N THR A 117 21.17 -8.63 1.64
CA THR A 117 19.71 -8.48 1.64
C THR A 117 19.18 -8.38 0.22
N TYR A 118 18.26 -9.28 -0.13
CA TYR A 118 17.43 -9.16 -1.33
C TYR A 118 16.05 -8.66 -0.95
N GLY A 119 15.49 -7.81 -1.79
CA GLY A 119 14.19 -7.24 -1.53
C GLY A 119 13.64 -6.42 -2.69
N ILE A 120 12.44 -5.93 -2.53
CA ILE A 120 11.84 -4.97 -3.44
C ILE A 120 12.44 -3.60 -3.12
N ASP A 121 12.91 -2.90 -4.14
CA ASP A 121 13.38 -1.51 -4.07
C ASP A 121 12.81 -0.75 -5.25
N ASP A 122 11.63 -0.15 -5.05
CA ASP A 122 10.82 0.43 -6.11
C ASP A 122 10.64 1.94 -5.92
N PRO A 123 11.09 2.77 -6.89
CA PRO A 123 10.78 4.19 -6.92
C PRO A 123 9.34 4.39 -7.42
N ILE A 124 8.52 5.05 -6.59
CA ILE A 124 7.10 5.29 -6.89
C ILE A 124 6.89 6.78 -7.12
N GLU A 125 6.43 7.14 -8.31
CA GLU A 125 6.15 8.52 -8.68
C GLU A 125 4.95 9.10 -7.90
N PRO A 126 4.85 10.43 -7.75
CA PRO A 126 3.68 11.09 -7.14
C PRO A 126 2.38 10.63 -7.79
N GLY A 127 1.40 10.24 -6.99
CA GLY A 127 0.09 9.75 -7.44
C GLY A 127 0.09 8.33 -7.99
N ALA A 128 1.25 7.68 -8.14
CA ALA A 128 1.34 6.31 -8.63
C ALA A 128 1.06 5.27 -7.54
N THR A 129 0.77 4.05 -7.99
CA THR A 129 0.54 2.87 -7.14
C THR A 129 1.28 1.68 -7.72
N SER A 130 2.19 1.11 -6.96
CA SER A 130 2.86 -0.15 -7.27
C SER A 130 2.21 -1.32 -6.54
N ARG A 131 2.18 -2.50 -7.17
CA ARG A 131 1.55 -3.70 -6.63
C ARG A 131 2.54 -4.82 -6.50
N TYR A 132 2.45 -5.54 -5.37
CA TYR A 132 3.40 -6.59 -5.01
C TYR A 132 2.68 -7.82 -4.50
N TRP A 133 3.38 -8.93 -4.55
CA TRP A 133 2.97 -10.19 -3.94
C TRP A 133 4.17 -10.95 -3.41
N MET A 134 3.93 -11.80 -2.41
CA MET A 134 4.93 -12.71 -1.86
C MET A 134 4.28 -13.99 -1.38
N LYS A 135 4.98 -15.11 -1.52
CA LYS A 135 4.53 -16.41 -1.05
C LYS A 135 5.27 -16.84 0.21
N TYR A 136 4.53 -17.44 1.10
CA TYR A 136 4.99 -17.96 2.38
C TYR A 136 4.55 -19.42 2.54
N PRO A 137 5.20 -20.21 3.43
CA PRO A 137 4.59 -21.45 3.90
C PRO A 137 3.22 -21.13 4.52
N ALA A 138 2.21 -21.92 4.19
CA ALA A 138 0.90 -21.70 4.77
C ALA A 138 0.89 -22.18 6.24
N PRO A 139 0.33 -21.40 7.18
CA PRO A 139 0.04 -21.87 8.52
C PRO A 139 -0.98 -23.03 8.47
N PRO A 140 -1.07 -23.86 9.53
CA PRO A 140 -2.04 -24.95 9.60
C PRO A 140 -3.47 -24.49 9.30
N PRO A 141 -4.37 -25.35 8.76
CA PRO A 141 -5.74 -24.98 8.41
C PRO A 141 -6.59 -24.44 9.58
N ALA A 142 -6.22 -24.78 10.82
CA ALA A 142 -6.86 -24.26 12.03
C ALA A 142 -6.64 -22.76 12.22
N VAL A 143 -5.48 -22.24 11.78
CA VAL A 143 -5.15 -20.80 11.85
C VAL A 143 -6.00 -20.06 10.81
N LYS A 144 -6.87 -19.16 11.27
CA LYS A 144 -7.81 -18.41 10.41
C LYS A 144 -7.41 -16.95 10.21
N ALA A 145 -6.50 -16.45 11.02
CA ALA A 145 -5.98 -15.10 10.92
C ALA A 145 -4.49 -15.07 11.22
N ILE A 146 -3.79 -14.08 10.69
CA ILE A 146 -2.36 -13.85 10.90
C ILE A 146 -2.07 -12.36 10.98
N ASN A 147 -0.91 -12.02 11.52
CA ASN A 147 -0.36 -10.68 11.42
C ASN A 147 0.61 -10.59 10.24
N VAL A 148 0.55 -9.51 9.47
CA VAL A 148 1.44 -9.27 8.33
C VAL A 148 2.35 -8.10 8.65
N PHE A 149 3.65 -8.33 8.53
CA PHE A 149 4.69 -7.35 8.82
C PHE A 149 5.40 -6.90 7.55
N PHE A 150 5.49 -5.60 7.37
CA PHE A 150 6.29 -4.97 6.34
C PHE A 150 7.29 -3.99 6.96
N SER A 151 8.40 -3.74 6.28
CA SER A 151 9.34 -2.67 6.66
C SER A 151 8.63 -1.34 6.85
N LYS A 152 9.02 -0.60 7.90
CA LYS A 152 8.61 0.79 8.07
C LYS A 152 7.09 1.03 8.16
N THR A 153 6.33 0.03 8.60
CA THR A 153 4.89 0.16 8.87
C THR A 153 4.54 -0.46 10.20
N GLU A 154 3.43 -0.02 10.78
CA GLU A 154 2.76 -0.81 11.81
C GLU A 154 2.28 -2.14 11.20
N PRO A 155 2.25 -3.22 11.97
CA PRO A 155 1.75 -4.50 11.48
C PRO A 155 0.27 -4.42 11.09
N PHE A 156 -0.13 -5.26 10.14
CA PHE A 156 -1.53 -5.56 9.90
C PHE A 156 -1.92 -6.74 10.79
N GLU A 157 -2.65 -6.48 11.86
CA GLU A 157 -2.99 -7.47 12.87
C GLU A 157 -4.30 -8.18 12.57
N GLY A 158 -4.39 -9.46 12.97
CA GLY A 158 -5.62 -10.25 12.89
C GLY A 158 -6.22 -10.39 11.50
N VAL A 159 -5.39 -10.37 10.45
CA VAL A 159 -5.87 -10.42 9.07
C VAL A 159 -6.40 -11.81 8.75
N ALA A 160 -7.67 -11.88 8.32
CA ALA A 160 -8.30 -13.13 7.96
C ALA A 160 -7.62 -13.79 6.74
N ILE A 161 -7.39 -15.10 6.82
CA ILE A 161 -6.91 -15.93 5.71
C ILE A 161 -8.10 -16.40 4.90
N THR A 162 -8.06 -16.18 3.58
CA THR A 162 -9.04 -16.74 2.64
C THR A 162 -8.53 -18.05 2.07
N ASP A 163 -9.23 -19.16 2.34
CA ASP A 163 -8.95 -20.47 1.77
C ASP A 163 -9.48 -20.58 0.32
N LYS A 164 -8.66 -21.11 -0.63
CA LYS A 164 -8.97 -21.27 -2.05
C LYS A 164 -8.73 -22.69 -2.56
#